data_0087cadb332f195b31457933246368f4
#
_entry.id   0087cadb332f195b31457933246368f4
#
_cell.length_a   1.000
_cell.length_b   1.000
_cell.length_c   1.000
_cell.angle_alpha   90.00
_cell.angle_beta   90.00
_cell.angle_gamma   90.00
#
_symmetry.space_group_name_H-M   'P 1'
#
loop_
_entity.id
_entity.type
_entity.pdbx_description
1 polymer ?
#
loop_
_entity_poly.entity_id
_entity_poly.type
_entity_poly.pdbx_seq_one_letter_code
_entity_poly.pdbx_strand_id
1 'polypeptide(L)'
;MEMLWVEKYRPHKIADCILPEEYKSTFQSYVDRKEIPHLLLCGGPGTGKTTVARALCDEIGCDYLMINGSDESGIDTFRIKIKNYASSMSLSGGKKVIIIDEADYLNPNSTQPAMRAAMEEFAHNCTFIMTCNFKNRIIEPLHSRCAVIRSEEHTSELQSLAYLV
;
A
#
# COMPACT_ATOMS: atom_id res chain seq x y z
N MET A 1 4.85 28.04 5.95
CA MET A 1 4.11 26.94 6.58
C MET A 1 5.09 25.94 7.16
N GLU A 2 5.02 25.72 8.44
CA GLU A 2 5.90 24.73 9.04
C GLU A 2 5.42 23.33 8.66
N MET A 3 6.32 22.56 8.04
CA MET A 3 6.04 21.17 7.73
C MET A 3 5.95 20.39 9.06
N LEU A 4 4.93 19.57 9.19
CA LEU A 4 4.80 18.74 10.38
C LEU A 4 6.08 17.90 10.56
N TRP A 5 6.54 17.82 11.81
CA TRP A 5 7.78 17.10 12.14
C TRP A 5 7.78 15.66 11.59
N VAL A 6 6.63 14.99 11.65
CA VAL A 6 6.46 13.62 11.15
C VAL A 6 6.70 13.54 9.64
N GLU A 7 6.25 14.52 8.87
CA GLU A 7 6.44 14.53 7.41
C GLU A 7 7.89 14.87 7.03
N LYS A 8 8.53 15.78 7.76
CA LYS A 8 9.90 16.17 7.51
C LYS A 8 10.88 14.99 7.62
N TYR A 9 10.63 14.08 8.55
CA TYR A 9 11.51 12.93 8.82
C TYR A 9 10.98 11.61 8.28
N ARG A 10 9.92 11.65 7.46
CA ARG A 10 9.39 10.44 6.83
C ARG A 10 10.41 9.85 5.86
N PRO A 11 10.72 8.54 5.95
CA PRO A 11 11.63 7.89 5.02
C PRO A 11 11.14 7.98 3.57
N HIS A 12 12.06 8.24 2.64
CA HIS A 12 11.80 8.22 1.20
C HIS A 12 12.50 7.05 0.51
N LYS A 13 13.22 6.24 1.27
CA LYS A 13 13.93 5.05 0.76
C LYS A 13 13.63 3.85 1.65
N ILE A 14 13.58 2.68 1.03
CA ILE A 14 13.35 1.43 1.78
C ILE A 14 14.45 1.19 2.80
N ALA A 15 15.69 1.52 2.49
CA ALA A 15 16.80 1.36 3.41
C ALA A 15 16.62 2.14 4.72
N ASP A 16 15.89 3.26 4.68
CA ASP A 16 15.65 4.12 5.84
C ASP A 16 14.40 3.71 6.64
N CYS A 17 13.62 2.77 6.12
CA CYS A 17 12.43 2.26 6.81
C CYS A 17 12.83 1.27 7.91
N ILE A 18 12.08 1.28 9.01
CA ILE A 18 12.28 0.32 10.09
C ILE A 18 11.49 -0.95 9.76
N LEU A 19 12.18 -1.94 9.21
CA LEU A 19 11.58 -3.19 8.74
C LEU A 19 12.48 -4.37 9.07
N PRO A 20 11.91 -5.58 9.25
CA PRO A 20 12.72 -6.81 9.27
C PRO A 20 13.53 -6.95 7.97
N GLU A 21 14.72 -7.49 8.08
CA GLU A 21 15.63 -7.65 6.93
C GLU A 21 15.01 -8.41 5.77
N GLU A 22 14.22 -9.42 6.07
CA GLU A 22 13.49 -10.21 5.07
C GLU A 22 12.62 -9.32 4.18
N TYR A 23 11.85 -8.42 4.80
CA TYR A 23 10.98 -7.52 4.06
C TYR A 23 11.75 -6.40 3.36
N LYS A 24 12.80 -5.88 4.00
CA LYS A 24 13.69 -4.91 3.35
C LYS A 24 14.27 -5.45 2.06
N SER A 25 14.76 -6.69 2.11
CA SER A 25 15.31 -7.37 0.95
C SER A 25 14.28 -7.51 -0.18
N THR A 26 13.05 -7.91 0.17
CA THR A 26 11.96 -8.04 -0.79
C THR A 26 11.62 -6.70 -1.45
N PHE A 27 11.43 -5.67 -0.64
CA PHE A 27 11.10 -4.34 -1.15
C PHE A 27 12.25 -3.72 -1.94
N GLN A 28 13.49 -3.95 -1.52
CA GLN A 28 14.64 -3.48 -2.26
C GLN A 28 14.72 -4.14 -3.64
N SER A 29 14.32 -5.40 -3.75
CA SER A 29 14.28 -6.07 -5.05
C SER A 29 13.26 -5.42 -6.00
N TYR A 30 12.14 -4.94 -5.47
CA TYR A 30 11.17 -4.20 -6.29
C TYR A 30 11.76 -2.87 -6.78
N VAL A 31 12.47 -2.18 -5.93
CA VAL A 31 13.16 -0.92 -6.29
C VAL A 31 14.21 -1.18 -7.38
N ASP A 32 15.02 -2.21 -7.22
CA ASP A 32 16.10 -2.54 -8.16
C ASP A 32 15.57 -2.89 -9.55
N ARG A 33 14.43 -3.59 -9.59
CA ARG A 33 13.76 -3.94 -10.85
C ARG A 33 12.86 -2.82 -11.39
N LYS A 34 12.62 -1.78 -10.60
CA LYS A 34 11.68 -0.70 -10.90
C LYS A 34 10.28 -1.22 -11.22
N GLU A 35 9.88 -2.27 -10.55
CA GLU A 35 8.59 -2.92 -10.76
C GLU A 35 8.02 -3.36 -9.42
N ILE A 36 6.77 -2.94 -9.15
CA ILE A 36 6.05 -3.30 -7.94
C ILE A 36 4.89 -4.20 -8.33
N PRO A 37 4.77 -5.41 -7.76
CA PRO A 37 3.56 -6.21 -7.95
C PRO A 37 2.41 -5.59 -7.16
N HIS A 38 1.19 -6.07 -7.38
CA HIS A 38 0.09 -5.71 -6.47
C HIS A 38 0.46 -6.19 -5.08
N LEU A 39 0.39 -5.29 -4.09
CA LEU A 39 0.81 -5.58 -2.72
C LEU A 39 -0.36 -5.43 -1.75
N LEU A 40 -0.41 -6.30 -0.76
CA LEU A 40 -1.27 -6.15 0.41
C LEU A 40 -0.37 -6.16 1.64
N LEU A 41 -0.24 -4.99 2.28
CA LEU A 41 0.58 -4.81 3.46
C LEU A 41 -0.30 -4.92 4.70
N CYS A 42 -0.13 -5.98 5.46
CA CYS A 42 -0.93 -6.28 6.65
C CYS A 42 -0.11 -6.05 7.91
N GLY A 43 -0.74 -5.51 8.94
CA GLY A 43 -0.10 -5.31 10.22
C GLY A 43 -0.90 -4.38 11.10
N GLY A 44 -0.64 -4.41 12.40
CA GLY A 44 -1.31 -3.54 13.36
C GLY A 44 -1.04 -2.06 13.13
N PRO A 45 -1.77 -1.18 13.83
CA PRO A 45 -1.54 0.26 13.75
C PRO A 45 -0.09 0.60 14.12
N GLY A 46 0.50 1.55 13.41
CA GLY A 46 1.85 2.02 13.71
C GLY A 46 2.98 1.10 13.23
N THR A 47 2.71 0.14 12.35
CA THR A 47 3.75 -0.74 11.79
C THR A 47 4.44 -0.17 10.55
N GLY A 48 4.11 1.05 10.14
CA GLY A 48 4.79 1.73 9.04
C GLY A 48 4.35 1.32 7.64
N LYS A 49 3.19 0.68 7.49
CA LYS A 49 2.68 0.21 6.20
C LYS A 49 2.57 1.32 5.16
N THR A 50 1.93 2.42 5.54
CA THR A 50 1.74 3.56 4.64
C THR A 50 3.08 4.21 4.28
N THR A 51 3.98 4.30 5.24
CA THR A 51 5.33 4.83 5.05
C THR A 51 6.11 3.99 4.03
N VAL A 52 6.03 2.66 4.13
CA VAL A 52 6.68 1.75 3.18
C VAL A 52 6.11 1.92 1.78
N ALA A 53 4.78 1.98 1.65
CA ALA A 53 4.14 2.17 0.36
C ALA A 53 4.62 3.45 -0.34
N ARG A 54 4.67 4.55 0.39
CA ARG A 54 5.16 5.83 -0.14
C ARG A 54 6.65 5.79 -0.46
N ALA A 55 7.46 5.17 0.40
CA ALA A 55 8.90 5.05 0.19
C ALA A 55 9.22 4.26 -1.07
N LEU A 56 8.48 3.19 -1.34
CA LEU A 56 8.62 2.43 -2.59
C LEU A 56 8.39 3.32 -3.81
N CYS A 57 7.32 4.08 -3.80
CA CYS A 57 6.98 4.97 -4.92
C CYS A 57 8.02 6.08 -5.07
N ASP A 58 8.44 6.70 -3.97
CA ASP A 58 9.43 7.78 -3.99
C ASP A 58 10.77 7.29 -4.51
N GLU A 59 11.24 6.14 -4.06
CA GLU A 59 12.53 5.60 -4.45
C GLU A 59 12.57 5.15 -5.92
N ILE A 60 11.48 4.53 -6.40
CA ILE A 60 11.35 4.14 -7.81
C ILE A 60 11.13 5.38 -8.71
N GLY A 61 10.53 6.43 -8.15
CA GLY A 61 10.21 7.64 -8.91
C GLY A 61 8.91 7.53 -9.70
N CYS A 62 7.97 6.72 -9.25
CA CYS A 62 6.67 6.59 -9.92
C CYS A 62 5.60 7.49 -9.29
N ASP A 63 4.66 7.90 -10.13
CA ASP A 63 3.50 8.67 -9.68
C ASP A 63 2.57 7.78 -8.87
N TYR A 64 1.94 8.33 -7.85
CA TYR A 64 0.94 7.58 -7.09
C TYR A 64 -0.23 8.45 -6.67
N LEU A 65 -1.38 7.80 -6.53
CA LEU A 65 -2.60 8.38 -5.93
C LEU A 65 -2.85 7.66 -4.62
N MET A 66 -3.11 8.40 -3.55
CA MET A 66 -3.49 7.81 -2.28
C MET A 66 -4.98 7.98 -2.04
N ILE A 67 -5.66 6.87 -1.76
CA ILE A 67 -7.07 6.84 -1.39
C ILE A 67 -7.15 6.22 0.01
N ASN A 68 -7.85 6.88 0.93
CA ASN A 68 -8.07 6.34 2.26
C ASN A 68 -9.42 5.63 2.29
N GLY A 69 -9.41 4.33 2.56
CA GLY A 69 -10.63 3.52 2.58
C GLY A 69 -11.63 3.92 3.65
N SER A 70 -11.16 4.52 4.75
CA SER A 70 -12.05 4.97 5.83
C SER A 70 -12.77 6.28 5.52
N ASP A 71 -12.26 7.08 4.59
CA ASP A 71 -12.81 8.39 4.27
C ASP A 71 -13.71 8.40 3.03
N GLU A 72 -13.68 7.34 2.23
CA GLU A 72 -14.42 7.30 0.98
C GLU A 72 -15.93 7.15 1.21
N SER A 73 -16.70 8.00 0.55
CA SER A 73 -18.15 8.14 0.78
C SER A 73 -19.00 7.30 -0.15
N GLY A 74 -18.47 6.28 -0.80
CA GLY A 74 -19.24 5.36 -1.61
C GLY A 74 -18.49 4.77 -2.77
N ILE A 75 -19.09 3.72 -3.33
CA ILE A 75 -18.50 2.93 -4.41
C ILE A 75 -18.32 3.75 -5.70
N ASP A 76 -19.25 4.64 -6.03
CA ASP A 76 -19.18 5.42 -7.27
C ASP A 76 -18.04 6.43 -7.22
N THR A 77 -17.87 7.12 -6.10
CA THR A 77 -16.76 8.05 -5.90
C THR A 77 -15.42 7.32 -6.02
N PHE A 78 -15.33 6.15 -5.41
CA PHE A 78 -14.15 5.30 -5.45
C PHE A 78 -13.81 4.88 -6.88
N ARG A 79 -14.79 4.40 -7.63
CA ARG A 79 -14.61 3.99 -9.04
C ARG A 79 -14.17 5.16 -9.93
N ILE A 80 -14.75 6.33 -9.74
CA ILE A 80 -14.44 7.51 -10.54
C ILE A 80 -13.00 7.97 -10.30
N LYS A 81 -12.56 8.00 -9.05
CA LYS A 81 -11.18 8.38 -8.70
C LYS A 81 -10.17 7.45 -9.36
N ILE A 82 -10.39 6.14 -9.25
CA ILE A 82 -9.49 5.16 -9.83
C ILE A 82 -9.46 5.26 -11.34
N LYS A 83 -10.63 5.32 -11.97
CA LYS A 83 -10.73 5.41 -13.43
C LYS A 83 -10.05 6.67 -13.98
N ASN A 84 -10.30 7.81 -13.39
CA ASN A 84 -9.71 9.07 -13.83
C ASN A 84 -8.20 9.05 -13.71
N TYR A 85 -7.69 8.57 -12.60
CA TYR A 85 -6.25 8.47 -12.38
C TYR A 85 -5.60 7.45 -13.32
N ALA A 86 -6.19 6.27 -13.44
CA ALA A 86 -5.66 5.19 -14.27
C ALA A 86 -5.68 5.51 -15.77
N SER A 87 -6.63 6.34 -16.19
CA SER A 87 -6.78 6.74 -17.59
C SER A 87 -5.85 7.90 -17.97
N SER A 88 -5.29 8.63 -17.01
CA SER A 88 -4.38 9.73 -17.30
C SER A 88 -2.98 9.21 -17.62
N MET A 89 -2.18 10.00 -18.33
CA MET A 89 -0.80 9.62 -18.66
C MET A 89 0.11 9.78 -17.44
N SER A 90 1.07 8.86 -17.34
CA SER A 90 2.10 8.96 -16.29
C SER A 90 3.11 10.04 -16.66
N LEU A 91 3.44 10.90 -15.72
CA LEU A 91 4.47 11.93 -15.88
C LEU A 91 5.88 11.31 -15.88
N SER A 92 6.04 10.18 -15.21
CA SER A 92 7.32 9.48 -15.11
C SER A 92 7.55 8.47 -16.24
N GLY A 93 6.54 8.21 -17.06
CA GLY A 93 6.63 7.29 -18.20
C GLY A 93 6.45 5.81 -17.88
N GLY A 94 6.32 5.44 -16.60
CA GLY A 94 6.12 4.08 -16.16
C GLY A 94 4.70 3.81 -15.66
N LYS A 95 4.50 2.67 -15.02
CA LYS A 95 3.23 2.37 -14.37
C LYS A 95 3.02 3.30 -13.18
N LYS A 96 1.77 3.70 -13.00
CA LYS A 96 1.35 4.46 -11.83
C LYS A 96 0.99 3.52 -10.70
N VAL A 97 0.97 4.05 -9.48
CA VAL A 97 0.59 3.28 -8.30
C VAL A 97 -0.65 3.91 -7.69
N ILE A 98 -1.59 3.07 -7.29
CA ILE A 98 -2.75 3.48 -6.49
C ILE A 98 -2.58 2.86 -5.12
N ILE A 99 -2.42 3.71 -4.10
CA ILE A 99 -2.29 3.26 -2.72
C ILE A 99 -3.66 3.37 -2.06
N ILE A 100 -4.20 2.24 -1.63
CA ILE A 100 -5.46 2.19 -0.88
C ILE A 100 -5.10 1.98 0.59
N ASP A 101 -5.09 3.07 1.34
CA ASP A 101 -4.81 3.01 2.77
C ASP A 101 -6.06 2.57 3.53
N GLU A 102 -5.88 1.78 4.57
CA GLU A 102 -6.98 1.24 5.37
C GLU A 102 -8.05 0.54 4.51
N ALA A 103 -7.62 -0.35 3.63
CA ALA A 103 -8.51 -1.06 2.70
C ALA A 103 -9.54 -1.95 3.40
N ASP A 104 -9.27 -2.37 4.63
CA ASP A 104 -10.19 -3.16 5.44
C ASP A 104 -11.45 -2.38 5.89
N TYR A 105 -11.47 -1.06 5.73
CA TYR A 105 -12.66 -0.24 5.93
C TYR A 105 -13.58 -0.20 4.71
N LEU A 106 -13.12 -0.64 3.54
CA LEU A 106 -13.95 -0.70 2.35
C LEU A 106 -15.00 -1.79 2.49
N ASN A 107 -16.22 -1.52 1.99
CA ASN A 107 -17.30 -2.48 2.07
C ASN A 107 -16.95 -3.78 1.33
N PRO A 108 -16.93 -4.94 2.01
CA PRO A 108 -16.53 -6.21 1.39
C PRO A 108 -17.54 -6.73 0.36
N ASN A 109 -18.76 -6.23 0.37
CA ASN A 109 -19.83 -6.69 -0.54
C ASN A 109 -19.96 -5.82 -1.79
N SER A 110 -19.39 -4.64 -1.81
CA SER A 110 -19.53 -3.71 -2.94
C SER A 110 -18.20 -3.11 -3.40
N THR A 111 -17.52 -2.37 -2.54
CA THR A 111 -16.31 -1.62 -2.92
C THR A 111 -15.10 -2.53 -3.12
N GLN A 112 -14.92 -3.55 -2.30
CA GLN A 112 -13.80 -4.47 -2.48
C GLN A 112 -13.90 -5.27 -3.78
N PRO A 113 -15.07 -5.83 -4.16
CA PRO A 113 -15.23 -6.43 -5.48
C PRO A 113 -14.99 -5.45 -6.63
N ALA A 114 -15.39 -4.19 -6.48
CA ALA A 114 -15.13 -3.16 -7.47
C ALA A 114 -13.63 -2.88 -7.62
N MET A 115 -12.88 -2.91 -6.53
CA MET A 115 -11.43 -2.77 -6.57
C MET A 115 -10.77 -3.95 -7.29
N ARG A 116 -11.25 -5.16 -7.04
CA ARG A 116 -10.77 -6.34 -7.76
C ARG A 116 -10.95 -6.17 -9.27
N ALA A 117 -12.12 -5.71 -9.70
CA ALA A 117 -12.39 -5.46 -11.11
C ALA A 117 -11.47 -4.37 -11.68
N ALA A 118 -11.22 -3.31 -10.94
CA ALA A 118 -10.32 -2.24 -11.33
C ALA A 118 -8.87 -2.74 -11.47
N MET A 119 -8.44 -3.61 -10.58
CA MET A 119 -7.11 -4.21 -10.65
C MET A 119 -6.93 -5.01 -11.95
N GLU A 120 -7.96 -5.71 -12.39
CA GLU A 120 -7.93 -6.44 -13.67
C GLU A 120 -7.94 -5.49 -14.85
N GLU A 121 -8.84 -4.51 -14.83
CA GLU A 121 -9.05 -3.58 -15.94
C GLU A 121 -7.83 -2.70 -16.19
N PHE A 122 -7.15 -2.23 -15.14
CA PHE A 122 -6.05 -1.28 -15.24
C PHE A 122 -4.68 -1.88 -14.98
N ALA A 123 -4.55 -3.21 -14.97
CA ALA A 123 -3.31 -3.91 -14.61
C ALA A 123 -2.10 -3.49 -15.45
N HIS A 124 -2.30 -3.14 -16.72
CA HIS A 124 -1.21 -2.73 -17.59
C HIS A 124 -0.75 -1.29 -17.36
N ASN A 125 -1.57 -0.46 -16.73
CA ASN A 125 -1.26 0.94 -16.45
C ASN A 125 -0.95 1.23 -14.98
N CYS A 126 -1.54 0.45 -14.09
CA CYS A 126 -1.50 0.72 -12.66
C CYS A 126 -1.17 -0.52 -11.83
N THR A 127 -0.47 -0.29 -10.74
CA THR A 127 -0.26 -1.27 -9.68
C THR A 127 -0.95 -0.77 -8.42
N PHE A 128 -1.55 -1.68 -7.68
CA PHE A 128 -2.29 -1.35 -6.45
C PHE A 128 -1.51 -1.81 -5.24
N ILE A 129 -1.32 -0.90 -4.28
CA ILE A 129 -0.77 -1.22 -2.97
C ILE A 129 -1.87 -0.95 -1.95
N MET A 130 -2.28 -1.99 -1.23
CA MET A 130 -3.29 -1.88 -0.19
C MET A 130 -2.64 -2.05 1.17
N THR A 131 -3.11 -1.29 2.15
CA THR A 131 -2.73 -1.50 3.55
C THR A 131 -3.95 -1.92 4.34
N CYS A 132 -3.77 -2.74 5.36
CA CYS A 132 -4.86 -3.11 6.27
C CYS A 132 -4.32 -3.47 7.65
N ASN A 133 -5.16 -3.30 8.67
CA ASN A 133 -4.88 -3.76 10.01
C ASN A 133 -5.40 -5.17 10.22
N PHE A 134 -6.54 -5.51 9.60
CA PHE A 134 -7.22 -6.78 9.77
C PHE A 134 -7.34 -7.51 8.43
N LYS A 135 -6.42 -8.43 8.19
CA LYS A 135 -6.38 -9.21 6.96
C LYS A 135 -7.69 -9.95 6.68
N ASN A 136 -8.37 -10.43 7.72
CA ASN A 136 -9.63 -11.16 7.59
C ASN A 136 -10.80 -10.32 7.10
N ARG A 137 -10.66 -8.99 7.07
CA ARG A 137 -11.67 -8.09 6.51
C ARG A 137 -11.49 -7.83 5.01
N ILE A 138 -10.40 -8.32 4.44
CA ILE A 138 -10.14 -8.23 3.00
C ILE A 138 -10.63 -9.51 2.35
N ILE A 139 -11.41 -9.39 1.27
CA ILE A 139 -11.99 -10.55 0.58
C ILE A 139 -10.91 -11.41 -0.07
N GLU A 140 -11.14 -12.70 -0.15
CA GLU A 140 -10.18 -13.67 -0.68
C GLU A 140 -9.70 -13.37 -2.11
N PRO A 141 -10.55 -12.92 -3.04
CA PRO A 141 -10.08 -12.57 -4.38
C PRO A 141 -9.00 -11.48 -4.41
N LEU A 142 -8.97 -10.58 -3.44
CA LEU A 142 -7.90 -9.58 -3.32
C LEU A 142 -6.61 -10.20 -2.79
N HIS A 143 -6.72 -11.11 -1.82
CA HIS A 143 -5.54 -11.83 -1.33
C HIS A 143 -4.82 -12.59 -2.44
N SER A 144 -5.58 -13.27 -3.29
CA SER A 144 -5.00 -14.10 -4.34
C SER A 144 -4.35 -13.30 -5.47
N ARG A 145 -4.69 -12.01 -5.61
CA ARG A 145 -4.11 -11.13 -6.64
C ARG A 145 -2.89 -10.36 -6.17
N CYS A 146 -2.59 -10.40 -4.88
CA CYS A 146 -1.55 -9.58 -4.28
C CYS A 146 -0.44 -10.43 -3.69
N ALA A 147 0.78 -9.88 -3.67
CA ALA A 147 1.81 -10.37 -2.78
C ALA A 147 1.47 -9.86 -1.37
N VAL A 148 1.24 -10.76 -0.44
CA VAL A 148 0.81 -10.42 0.92
C VAL A 148 2.03 -10.34 1.81
N ILE A 149 2.25 -9.18 2.41
CA ILE A 149 3.36 -8.93 3.34
C ILE A 149 2.75 -8.67 4.72
N ARG A 150 3.15 -9.46 5.70
CA ARG A 150 2.68 -9.33 7.08
C ARG A 150 3.81 -8.82 7.96
N SER A 151 3.64 -7.64 8.52
CA SER A 151 4.62 -7.06 9.44
C SER A 151 4.25 -7.28 10.91
N GLU A 152 3.02 -7.67 11.18
CA GLU A 152 2.47 -7.78 12.53
C GLU A 152 3.18 -8.82 13.40
N GLU A 153 3.47 -9.98 12.86
CA GLU A 153 4.10 -11.08 13.61
C GLU A 153 5.46 -10.68 14.17
N HIS A 154 6.29 -10.05 13.36
CA HIS A 154 7.61 -9.60 13.80
C HIS A 154 7.53 -8.49 14.83
N THR A 155 6.60 -7.56 14.66
CA THR A 155 6.39 -6.48 15.61
C THR A 155 5.90 -7.01 16.95
N SER A 156 4.97 -7.96 16.92
CA SER A 156 4.45 -8.60 18.13
C SER A 156 5.54 -9.34 18.90
N GLU A 157 6.40 -10.07 18.21
CA GLU A 157 7.52 -10.79 18.83
C GLU A 157 8.51 -9.82 19.48
N LEU A 158 8.87 -8.76 18.77
CA LEU A 158 9.79 -7.75 19.28
C LEU A 158 9.19 -7.02 20.48
N GLN A 159 7.91 -6.70 20.45
CA GLN A 159 7.22 -6.08 21.59
C GLN A 159 7.15 -7.04 22.77
N SER A 160 6.86 -8.30 22.54
CA SER A 160 6.83 -9.32 23.60
C SER A 160 8.20 -9.46 24.26
N LEU A 161 9.26 -9.48 23.49
CA LEU A 161 10.62 -9.54 24.02
C LEU A 161 10.98 -8.29 24.83
N ALA A 162 10.53 -7.12 24.39
CA ALA A 162 10.74 -5.87 25.10
C ALA A 162 10.04 -5.85 26.45
N TYR A 163 8.86 -6.46 26.56
CA TYR A 163 8.11 -6.55 27.81
C TYR A 163 8.64 -7.61 28.77
N LEU A 164 9.38 -8.58 28.28
CA LEU A 164 9.97 -9.63 29.11
C LEU A 164 11.29 -9.21 29.78
N VAL A 165 11.83 -8.10 29.36
CA VAL A 165 13.03 -7.50 29.94
C VAL A 165 12.60 -6.43 30.96
#